data_03e8b0321388fce033e5ad2fa62058bc
#
_entry.id   03e8b0321388fce033e5ad2fa62058bc
#
_cell.length_a   1.000
_cell.length_b   1.000
_cell.length_c   1.000
_cell.angle_alpha   90.00
_cell.angle_beta   90.00
_cell.angle_gamma   90.00
#
_symmetry.space_group_name_H-M   'P 1'
#
loop_
_entity.id
_entity.type
_entity.pdbx_description
1 polymer ?
#
loop_
_entity_poly.entity_id
_entity_poly.type
_entity_poly.pdbx_seq_one_letter_code
_entity_poly.pdbx_strand_id
1 'polypeptide(L)'
;MIKFHPSISQELRKQGFPEKRIQLLQDIAGVFRPGILTALMGVSGAGKTTLMDVLSGRKTAGLIEGEIRIGGYPKVQDTYSRISGYCEQSDIHSPLLSVEESVAYSARLCLPAQIDKFTRLVRCLIT
;
A
#
# COMPACT_ATOMS: atom_id res chain seq x y z
N MET A 1 -4.42 -2.38 18.10
CA MET A 1 -3.85 -1.01 18.03
C MET A 1 -2.55 -1.06 17.25
N ILE A 2 -2.32 -0.11 16.36
CA ILE A 2 -1.13 -0.06 15.51
C ILE A 2 -0.29 1.13 15.94
N LYS A 3 1.02 0.89 16.15
CA LYS A 3 2.03 1.92 16.35
C LYS A 3 3.08 1.79 15.26
N PHE A 4 3.64 2.89 14.83
CA PHE A 4 4.72 2.89 13.86
C PHE A 4 5.82 3.86 14.28
N HIS A 5 7.06 3.35 14.28
CA HIS A 5 8.27 4.11 14.55
C HIS A 5 9.24 3.94 13.37
N PRO A 6 9.53 4.98 12.60
CA PRO A 6 10.54 4.91 11.54
C PRO A 6 11.92 4.62 12.14
N SER A 7 12.71 3.82 11.44
CA SER A 7 14.12 3.65 11.78
C SER A 7 14.90 4.90 11.38
N ILE A 8 15.80 5.33 12.24
CA ILE A 8 16.77 6.40 11.92
C ILE A 8 17.80 5.81 10.96
N SER A 9 18.16 6.53 9.90
CA SER A 9 19.17 6.09 8.94
C SER A 9 20.51 5.77 9.64
N GLN A 10 21.20 4.75 9.15
CA GLN A 10 22.51 4.35 9.69
C GLN A 10 23.56 5.49 9.66
N GLU A 11 23.38 6.46 8.77
CA GLU A 11 24.24 7.63 8.66
C GLU A 11 24.15 8.56 9.86
N LEU A 12 22.96 8.80 10.40
CA LEU A 12 22.75 9.60 11.61
C LEU A 12 23.32 8.92 12.85
N ARG A 13 23.29 7.57 12.89
CA ARG A 13 23.96 6.81 13.97
C ARG A 13 25.48 7.02 13.97
N LYS A 14 26.11 7.06 12.79
CA LYS A 14 27.55 7.29 12.64
C LYS A 14 27.97 8.70 13.08
N GLN A 15 27.05 9.66 13.04
CA GLN A 15 27.27 11.04 13.46
C GLN A 15 27.02 11.28 14.96
N GLY A 16 26.75 10.23 15.74
CA GLY A 16 26.60 10.30 17.19
C GLY A 16 25.28 10.89 17.69
N PHE A 17 24.27 11.01 16.82
CA PHE A 17 22.94 11.42 17.26
C PHE A 17 22.26 10.32 18.07
N PRO A 18 21.71 10.62 19.25
CA PRO A 18 20.99 9.64 20.05
C PRO A 18 19.75 9.13 19.30
N GLU A 19 19.45 7.84 19.41
CA GLU A 19 18.24 7.21 18.84
C GLU A 19 16.98 7.86 19.41
N LYS A 20 16.52 8.93 18.80
CA LYS A 20 15.20 9.47 19.09
C LYS A 20 14.18 8.76 18.18
N ARG A 21 13.50 7.77 18.72
CA ARG A 21 12.39 7.12 18.02
C ARG A 21 11.24 8.12 17.94
N ILE A 22 10.90 8.52 16.72
CA ILE A 22 9.74 9.39 16.50
C ILE A 22 8.55 8.45 16.23
N GLN A 23 7.53 8.51 17.06
CA GLN A 23 6.30 7.77 16.83
C GLN A 23 5.42 8.52 15.84
N LEU A 24 5.21 7.95 14.65
CA LEU A 24 4.37 8.54 13.60
C LEU A 24 2.91 8.12 13.70
N LEU A 25 2.64 6.90 14.13
CA LEU A 25 1.29 6.40 14.35
C LEU A 25 1.15 6.01 15.82
N GLN A 26 0.11 6.52 16.47
CA GLN A 26 -0.13 6.31 17.88
C GLN A 26 -1.48 5.62 18.11
N ASP A 27 -1.44 4.38 18.57
CA ASP A 27 -2.58 3.58 19.04
C ASP A 27 -3.83 3.60 18.12
N ILE A 28 -3.60 3.51 16.81
CA ILE A 28 -4.68 3.53 15.84
C ILE A 28 -5.39 2.19 15.84
N ALA A 29 -6.71 2.23 16.05
CA ALA A 29 -7.59 1.09 15.93
C ALA A 29 -8.75 1.41 14.99
N GLY A 30 -9.16 0.45 14.18
CA GLY A 30 -10.27 0.61 13.25
C GLY A 30 -10.66 -0.71 12.59
N VAL A 31 -11.82 -0.73 11.98
CA VAL A 31 -12.36 -1.88 11.25
C VAL A 31 -12.86 -1.42 9.90
N PHE A 32 -12.40 -2.08 8.84
CA PHE A 32 -12.91 -1.93 7.48
C PHE A 32 -13.88 -3.08 7.19
N ARG A 33 -15.10 -2.76 6.82
CA ARG A 33 -16.12 -3.78 6.55
C ARG A 33 -16.12 -4.15 5.06
N PRO A 34 -16.27 -5.42 4.70
CA PRO A 34 -16.40 -5.84 3.30
C PRO A 34 -17.55 -5.11 2.59
N GLY A 35 -17.32 -4.73 1.33
CA GLY A 35 -18.34 -4.06 0.51
C GLY A 35 -18.65 -2.61 0.87
N ILE A 36 -17.93 -2.02 1.84
CA ILE A 36 -18.12 -0.63 2.26
C ILE A 36 -16.88 0.19 1.90
N LEU A 37 -17.09 1.23 1.10
CA LEU A 37 -16.05 2.23 0.84
C LEU A 37 -15.82 3.07 2.10
N THR A 38 -14.58 3.07 2.58
CA THR A 38 -14.19 3.82 3.79
C THR A 38 -13.25 4.95 3.42
N ALA A 39 -13.57 6.18 3.82
CA ALA A 39 -12.73 7.35 3.63
C ALA A 39 -11.81 7.57 4.84
N LEU A 40 -10.51 7.69 4.59
CA LEU A 40 -9.51 8.09 5.58
C LEU A 40 -9.30 9.60 5.49
N MET A 41 -9.86 10.35 6.44
CA MET A 41 -9.88 11.81 6.44
C MET A 41 -8.95 12.38 7.52
N GLY A 42 -8.45 13.59 7.29
CA GLY A 42 -7.60 14.31 8.25
C GLY A 42 -6.75 15.38 7.56
N VAL A 43 -6.19 16.29 8.33
CA VAL A 43 -5.33 17.37 7.83
C VAL A 43 -4.06 16.81 7.15
N SER A 44 -3.40 17.65 6.35
CA SER A 44 -2.11 17.27 5.76
C SER A 44 -1.09 16.98 6.88
N GLY A 45 -0.29 15.93 6.71
CA GLY A 45 0.67 15.50 7.73
C GLY A 45 0.10 14.64 8.86
N ALA A 46 -1.22 14.39 8.92
CA ALA A 46 -1.85 13.57 9.98
C ALA A 46 -1.47 12.06 9.93
N GLY A 47 -0.60 11.64 9.04
CA GLY A 47 -0.15 10.24 8.96
C GLY A 47 -1.04 9.33 8.11
N LYS A 48 -1.98 9.86 7.32
CA LYS A 48 -2.88 9.06 6.47
C LYS A 48 -2.14 8.12 5.53
N THR A 49 -1.20 8.64 4.75
CA THR A 49 -0.37 7.86 3.83
C THR A 49 0.48 6.84 4.60
N THR A 50 1.05 7.24 5.73
CA THR A 50 1.82 6.32 6.59
C THR A 50 0.95 5.15 7.07
N LEU A 51 -0.29 5.41 7.47
CA LEU A 51 -1.22 4.36 7.86
C LEU A 51 -1.56 3.43 6.67
N MET A 52 -1.83 3.99 5.50
CA MET A 52 -2.08 3.21 4.28
C MET A 52 -0.88 2.34 3.91
N ASP A 53 0.34 2.86 4.00
CA ASP A 53 1.58 2.12 3.74
C ASP A 53 1.78 0.97 4.73
N VAL A 54 1.48 1.18 6.01
CA VAL A 54 1.53 0.14 7.06
C VAL A 54 0.47 -0.93 6.81
N LEU A 55 -0.76 -0.53 6.51
CA LEU A 55 -1.86 -1.46 6.23
C LEU A 55 -1.59 -2.30 4.98
N SER A 56 -1.06 -1.70 3.92
CA SER A 56 -0.72 -2.39 2.68
C SER A 56 0.54 -3.24 2.78
N GLY A 57 1.39 -3.03 3.80
CA GLY A 57 2.67 -3.71 3.96
C GLY A 57 3.78 -3.13 3.08
N ARG A 58 3.60 -1.94 2.52
CA ARG A 58 4.64 -1.23 1.74
C ARG A 58 5.72 -0.60 2.62
N LYS A 59 5.41 -0.40 3.91
CA LYS A 59 6.38 0.10 4.88
C LYS A 59 7.28 -1.02 5.35
N THR A 60 8.49 -1.08 4.80
CA THR A 60 9.49 -2.14 5.09
C THR A 60 10.53 -1.72 6.11
N ALA A 61 10.70 -0.41 6.34
CA ALA A 61 11.66 0.13 7.30
C ALA A 61 10.94 0.75 8.51
N GLY A 62 11.46 0.47 9.71
CA GLY A 62 10.89 0.95 10.96
C GLY A 62 10.31 -0.17 11.81
N LEU A 63 9.82 0.17 13.00
CA LEU A 63 9.17 -0.76 13.91
C LEU A 63 7.66 -0.56 13.84
N ILE A 64 6.95 -1.61 13.45
CA ILE A 64 5.49 -1.67 13.48
C ILE A 64 5.09 -2.54 14.66
N GLU A 65 4.35 -1.96 15.59
CA GLU A 65 3.78 -2.70 16.73
C GLU A 65 2.27 -2.77 16.56
N GLY A 66 1.68 -3.90 16.90
CA GLY A 66 0.26 -4.15 16.83
C GLY A 66 -0.09 -5.26 15.85
N GLU A 67 -1.37 -5.48 15.66
CA GLU A 67 -1.88 -6.59 14.85
C GLU A 67 -2.85 -6.08 13.79
N ILE A 68 -2.66 -6.57 12.57
CA ILE A 68 -3.59 -6.38 11.46
C ILE A 68 -4.23 -7.71 11.16
N ARG A 69 -5.56 -7.75 11.11
CA ARG A 69 -6.34 -8.95 10.82
C ARG A 69 -7.14 -8.79 9.54
N ILE A 70 -7.25 -9.86 8.76
CA ILE A 70 -8.03 -9.95 7.55
C ILE A 70 -8.95 -11.14 7.65
N GLY A 71 -10.27 -10.92 7.59
CA GLY A 71 -11.25 -11.97 7.82
C GLY A 71 -11.15 -12.64 9.20
N GLY A 72 -10.65 -11.92 10.21
CA GLY A 72 -10.44 -12.43 11.57
C GLY A 72 -9.07 -13.10 11.80
N TYR A 73 -8.30 -13.37 10.76
CA TYR A 73 -6.99 -14.01 10.84
C TYR A 73 -5.85 -12.99 10.78
N PRO A 74 -4.70 -13.26 11.44
CA PRO A 74 -3.53 -12.39 11.32
C PRO A 74 -3.13 -12.21 9.84
N LYS A 75 -2.78 -10.99 9.48
CA LYS A 75 -2.34 -10.66 8.13
C LYS A 75 -1.03 -11.34 7.79
N VAL A 76 -1.04 -12.16 6.72
CA VAL A 76 0.17 -12.72 6.10
C VAL A 76 0.45 -11.91 4.83
N GLN A 77 1.60 -11.24 4.76
CA GLN A 77 1.91 -10.28 3.70
C GLN A 77 1.92 -10.93 2.30
N ASP A 78 2.48 -12.12 2.17
CA ASP A 78 2.57 -12.82 0.86
C ASP A 78 1.20 -13.15 0.26
N THR A 79 0.25 -13.53 1.10
CA THR A 79 -1.11 -13.80 0.67
C THR A 79 -1.87 -12.51 0.43
N TYR A 80 -1.67 -11.51 1.30
CA TYR A 80 -2.37 -10.24 1.21
C TYR A 80 -1.99 -9.46 -0.04
N SER A 81 -0.74 -9.45 -0.44
CA SER A 81 -0.27 -8.77 -1.65
C SER A 81 -0.93 -9.28 -2.95
N ARG A 82 -1.42 -10.53 -2.95
CA ARG A 82 -2.11 -11.12 -4.10
C ARG A 82 -3.59 -10.74 -4.22
N ILE A 83 -4.21 -10.34 -3.11
CA ILE A 83 -5.63 -10.01 -3.03
C ILE A 83 -5.90 -8.54 -2.81
N SER A 84 -4.86 -7.72 -2.67
CA SER A 84 -4.95 -6.28 -2.45
C SER A 84 -4.32 -5.49 -3.58
N GLY A 85 -4.87 -4.33 -3.87
CA GLY A 85 -4.27 -3.34 -4.75
C GLY A 85 -3.92 -2.07 -3.99
N TYR A 86 -2.89 -1.38 -4.41
CA TYR A 86 -2.48 -0.08 -3.88
C TYR A 86 -2.38 0.92 -5.02
N CYS A 87 -3.16 1.99 -4.94
CA CYS A 87 -3.08 3.10 -5.88
C CYS A 87 -2.26 4.23 -5.24
N GLU A 88 -1.20 4.65 -5.91
CA GLU A 88 -0.32 5.72 -5.42
C GLU A 88 -0.94 7.10 -5.66
N GLN A 89 -0.44 8.11 -4.97
CA GLN A 89 -0.90 9.48 -5.10
C GLN A 89 -0.48 10.11 -6.42
N SER A 90 0.70 9.73 -6.92
CA SER A 90 1.20 10.14 -8.23
C SER A 90 1.14 8.97 -9.20
N ASP A 91 0.79 9.28 -10.42
CA ASP A 91 0.73 8.30 -11.48
C ASP A 91 2.15 7.86 -11.90
N ILE A 92 2.28 6.57 -12.20
CA ILE A 92 3.53 5.95 -12.64
C ILE A 92 3.56 5.73 -14.16
N HIS A 93 2.51 6.17 -14.87
CA HIS A 93 2.40 5.98 -16.30
C HIS A 93 3.33 6.93 -17.06
N SER A 94 3.91 6.43 -18.15
CA SER A 94 4.70 7.27 -19.04
C SER A 94 3.81 8.29 -19.75
N PRO A 95 4.16 9.58 -19.77
CA PRO A 95 3.39 10.59 -20.49
C PRO A 95 3.43 10.43 -22.02
N LEU A 96 4.28 9.52 -22.52
CA LEU A 96 4.43 9.23 -23.95
C LEU A 96 3.54 8.08 -24.45
N LEU A 97 2.84 7.40 -23.53
CA LEU A 97 1.93 6.30 -23.85
C LEU A 97 0.49 6.80 -23.87
N SER A 98 -0.29 6.30 -24.80
CA SER A 98 -1.73 6.49 -24.76
C SER A 98 -2.36 5.69 -23.60
N VAL A 99 -3.56 6.07 -23.18
CA VAL A 99 -4.30 5.35 -22.13
C VAL A 99 -4.50 3.88 -22.51
N GLU A 100 -4.87 3.62 -23.78
CA GLU A 100 -5.07 2.28 -24.30
C GLU A 100 -3.79 1.42 -24.20
N GLU A 101 -2.66 1.97 -24.64
CA GLU A 101 -1.37 1.26 -24.56
C GLU A 101 -0.98 0.96 -23.12
N SER A 102 -1.18 1.91 -22.21
CA SER A 102 -0.87 1.76 -20.79
C SER A 102 -1.72 0.66 -20.15
N VAL A 103 -3.03 0.66 -20.42
CA VAL A 103 -3.95 -0.37 -19.94
C VAL A 103 -3.64 -1.73 -20.54
N ALA A 104 -3.38 -1.78 -21.87
CA ALA A 104 -3.03 -3.03 -22.55
C ALA A 104 -1.71 -3.63 -22.03
N TYR A 105 -0.72 -2.78 -21.72
CA TYR A 105 0.54 -3.21 -21.13
C TYR A 105 0.34 -3.79 -19.74
N SER A 106 -0.38 -3.09 -18.88
CA SER A 106 -0.72 -3.56 -17.53
C SER A 106 -1.49 -4.89 -17.57
N ALA A 107 -2.46 -5.01 -18.48
CA ALA A 107 -3.22 -6.24 -18.69
C ALA A 107 -2.33 -7.44 -19.08
N ARG A 108 -1.32 -7.22 -19.90
CA ARG A 108 -0.39 -8.28 -20.30
C ARG A 108 0.45 -8.79 -19.14
N LEU A 109 0.78 -7.92 -18.20
CA LEU A 109 1.56 -8.29 -17.01
C LEU A 109 0.73 -8.95 -15.92
N CYS A 110 -0.51 -8.49 -15.72
CA CYS A 110 -1.32 -8.91 -14.57
C CYS A 110 -2.24 -10.10 -14.87
N LEU A 111 -2.66 -10.29 -16.13
CA LEU A 111 -3.60 -11.35 -16.49
C LEU A 111 -2.88 -12.61 -17.00
N PRO A 112 -3.41 -13.81 -16.68
CA PRO A 112 -2.85 -15.07 -17.13
C PRO A 112 -2.72 -15.17 -18.66
N ALA A 113 -1.69 -15.86 -19.15
CA ALA A 113 -1.43 -16.00 -20.58
C ALA A 113 -2.51 -16.76 -21.35
N GLN A 114 -3.31 -17.58 -20.65
CA GLN A 114 -4.41 -18.39 -21.24
C GLN A 114 -5.61 -17.55 -21.71
N ILE A 115 -5.71 -16.31 -21.23
CA ILE A 115 -6.79 -15.39 -21.64
C ILE A 115 -6.43 -14.83 -23.03
N ASP A 116 -7.38 -14.94 -23.97
CA ASP A 116 -7.21 -14.39 -25.32
C ASP A 116 -7.01 -12.87 -25.32
N LYS A 117 -6.38 -12.34 -26.36
CA LYS A 117 -5.97 -10.94 -26.44
C LYS A 117 -7.15 -9.96 -26.34
N PHE A 118 -8.28 -10.32 -26.95
CA PHE A 118 -9.48 -9.47 -26.96
C PHE A 118 -10.14 -9.40 -25.57
N THR A 119 -10.40 -10.56 -24.97
CA THR A 119 -10.96 -10.64 -23.61
C THR A 119 -10.09 -9.97 -22.58
N ARG A 120 -8.76 -10.03 -22.74
CA ARG A 120 -7.80 -9.37 -21.86
C ARG A 120 -7.94 -7.83 -21.92
N LEU A 121 -8.06 -7.28 -23.12
CA LEU A 121 -8.26 -5.85 -23.33
C LEU A 121 -9.60 -5.38 -22.76
N VAL A 122 -10.68 -6.09 -23.07
CA VAL A 122 -12.03 -5.77 -22.59
C VAL A 122 -12.14 -5.79 -21.08
N ARG A 123 -11.58 -6.80 -20.41
CA ARG A 123 -11.60 -6.87 -18.94
C ARG A 123 -10.90 -5.68 -18.28
N CYS A 124 -9.81 -5.20 -18.83
CA CYS A 124 -9.11 -4.04 -18.28
C CYS A 124 -9.79 -2.69 -18.53
N LEU A 125 -10.66 -2.61 -19.54
CA LEU A 125 -11.41 -1.38 -19.83
C LEU A 125 -12.72 -1.28 -19.04
N ILE A 126 -13.21 -2.38 -18.47
CA ILE A 126 -14.51 -2.45 -17.76
C ILE A 126 -14.29 -2.41 -16.23
N THR A 127 -13.09 -2.67 -15.74
CA THR A 127 -12.76 -2.64 -14.30
C THR A 127 -12.19 -1.30 -13.88
#